data_9d5b4681778a7ae7dbafc6797265a7e8
#
_entry.id   9d5b4681778a7ae7dbafc6797265a7e8
#
_cell.length_a   1.000
_cell.length_b   1.000
_cell.length_c   1.000
_cell.angle_alpha   90.00
_cell.angle_beta   90.00
_cell.angle_gamma   90.00
#
_symmetry.space_group_name_H-M   'P 1'
#
loop_
_entity.id
_entity.type
_entity.pdbx_description
1 polymer ?
#
loop_
_entity_poly.entity_id
_entity_poly.type
_entity_poly.pdbx_seq_one_letter_code
_entity_poly.pdbx_strand_id
1 'polypeptide(L)'
;MYYIGIDLGTSAVKLLLMDSEGKICNVVSKEYPLYFPHPGWSEQKPEDWYEKSIEGLKELTKDVDKSKVKGISFGGQMHGLVILDKDDNVIRPAILWNDGRTTKETDYLNNVIGKDKLSEYTANIAFTGFTAPKVLWVKENEPENFAKINKIMLPKDYLAYKLSGVHATDVSDASGMLLFDVKNRKWSKEMCDICSVKEEWLAKIFESYEKIGTLLPGVAKELGFSEDVVIAAGAGDNAAAAVGTGTVGDGRCNISLGTSGTIFISSKNFGVDKNNALHSFAHADGTYHLMGCMLSAASCNKWWMDEIIGTKDYASEQKNINKLGENHVYFLPYLMGERSPHNDPPATGTVV
;
A
#
# COMPACT_ATOMS: atom_id res chain seq x y z
N MET A 1 4.44 -1.02 -29.23
CA MET A 1 4.69 -0.13 -28.09
C MET A 1 4.70 -0.97 -26.84
N TYR A 2 5.46 -0.56 -25.83
CA TYR A 2 5.53 -1.26 -24.54
C TYR A 2 5.16 -0.34 -23.39
N TYR A 3 4.57 -0.91 -22.36
CA TYR A 3 4.24 -0.28 -21.10
C TYR A 3 4.81 -1.11 -19.95
N ILE A 4 5.25 -0.45 -18.89
CA ILE A 4 5.86 -1.10 -17.73
C ILE A 4 4.98 -0.86 -16.50
N GLY A 5 4.62 -1.91 -15.81
CA GLY A 5 4.05 -1.88 -14.46
C GLY A 5 5.13 -2.22 -13.44
N ILE A 6 5.20 -1.44 -12.36
CA ILE A 6 6.10 -1.69 -11.23
C ILE A 6 5.25 -1.87 -9.98
N ASP A 7 5.30 -3.04 -9.37
CA ASP A 7 4.66 -3.35 -8.09
C ASP A 7 5.72 -3.35 -6.99
N LEU A 8 5.70 -2.32 -6.15
CA LEU A 8 6.62 -2.16 -5.02
C LEU A 8 6.04 -2.87 -3.78
N GLY A 9 6.23 -4.18 -3.70
CA GLY A 9 5.76 -4.98 -2.56
C GLY A 9 6.65 -4.87 -1.33
N THR A 10 6.30 -5.55 -0.25
CA THR A 10 7.07 -5.53 1.01
C THR A 10 8.38 -6.31 0.92
N SER A 11 8.42 -7.42 0.21
CA SER A 11 9.59 -8.30 0.13
C SER A 11 10.38 -8.17 -1.17
N ALA A 12 9.76 -7.63 -2.21
CA ALA A 12 10.35 -7.52 -3.54
C ALA A 12 9.63 -6.49 -4.39
N VAL A 13 10.32 -5.90 -5.34
CA VAL A 13 9.70 -5.20 -6.46
C VAL A 13 9.48 -6.19 -7.61
N LYS A 14 8.26 -6.20 -8.16
CA LYS A 14 7.91 -6.94 -9.38
C LYS A 14 7.70 -5.96 -10.52
N LEU A 15 8.30 -6.28 -11.66
CA LEU A 15 8.24 -5.47 -12.85
C LEU A 15 7.64 -6.30 -13.98
N LEU A 16 6.68 -5.72 -14.69
CA LEU A 16 5.97 -6.36 -15.78
C LEU A 16 6.10 -5.51 -17.03
N LEU A 17 6.47 -6.14 -18.15
CA LEU A 17 6.47 -5.55 -19.48
C LEU A 17 5.27 -6.06 -20.25
N MET A 18 4.45 -5.14 -20.77
CA MET A 18 3.26 -5.42 -21.54
C MET A 18 3.30 -4.69 -22.87
N ASP A 19 2.81 -5.32 -23.94
CA ASP A 19 2.64 -4.66 -25.23
C ASP A 19 1.32 -3.87 -25.34
N SER A 20 1.12 -3.20 -26.47
CA SER A 20 -0.09 -2.40 -26.73
C SER A 20 -1.38 -3.22 -26.90
N GLU A 21 -1.28 -4.54 -26.98
CA GLU A 21 -2.43 -5.46 -27.07
C GLU A 21 -2.79 -6.06 -25.72
N GLY A 22 -2.04 -5.70 -24.66
CA GLY A 22 -2.25 -6.21 -23.30
C GLY A 22 -1.57 -7.54 -23.03
N LYS A 23 -0.70 -8.02 -23.93
CA LYS A 23 0.07 -9.25 -23.72
C LYS A 23 1.26 -8.99 -22.82
N ILE A 24 1.40 -9.81 -21.77
CA ILE A 24 2.58 -9.80 -20.91
C ILE A 24 3.76 -10.40 -21.70
N CYS A 25 4.79 -9.58 -21.89
CA CYS A 25 6.00 -9.95 -22.62
C CYS A 25 7.10 -10.49 -21.70
N ASN A 26 7.25 -9.94 -20.51
CA ASN A 26 8.26 -10.32 -19.54
C ASN A 26 7.84 -9.93 -18.13
N VAL A 27 8.35 -10.65 -17.12
CA VAL A 27 8.18 -10.34 -15.68
C VAL A 27 9.50 -10.58 -14.98
N VAL A 28 9.92 -9.64 -14.14
CA VAL A 28 11.12 -9.71 -13.32
C VAL A 28 10.77 -9.40 -11.86
N SER A 29 11.40 -10.09 -10.92
CA SER A 29 11.27 -9.82 -9.49
C SER A 29 12.65 -9.62 -8.88
N LYS A 30 12.79 -8.60 -8.02
CA LYS A 30 14.02 -8.30 -7.28
C LYS A 30 13.71 -8.15 -5.81
N GLU A 31 14.33 -8.96 -4.99
CA GLU A 31 14.19 -8.92 -3.53
C GLU A 31 15.06 -7.83 -2.92
N TYR A 32 14.63 -7.33 -1.77
CA TYR A 32 15.37 -6.39 -0.94
C TYR A 32 15.16 -6.68 0.55
N PRO A 33 16.07 -6.22 1.42
CA PRO A 33 15.98 -6.49 2.84
C PRO A 33 14.76 -5.87 3.52
N LEU A 34 14.27 -6.55 4.54
CA LEU A 34 13.31 -6.05 5.51
C LEU A 34 14.01 -6.04 6.87
N TYR A 35 13.97 -4.90 7.57
CA TYR A 35 14.67 -4.70 8.83
C TYR A 35 13.68 -4.69 10.00
N PHE A 36 14.04 -5.38 11.09
CA PHE A 36 13.27 -5.46 12.32
C PHE A 36 14.13 -4.97 13.49
N PRO A 37 14.38 -3.65 13.63
CA PRO A 37 15.31 -3.12 14.63
C PRO A 37 14.87 -3.37 16.08
N HIS A 38 13.56 -3.53 16.29
CA HIS A 38 12.97 -3.91 17.57
C HIS A 38 11.79 -4.87 17.36
N PRO A 39 11.37 -5.63 18.39
CA PRO A 39 10.14 -6.44 18.28
C PRO A 39 8.93 -5.60 17.87
N GLY A 40 8.21 -6.04 16.84
CA GLY A 40 7.05 -5.34 16.29
C GLY A 40 7.35 -4.14 15.40
N TRP A 41 8.61 -3.79 15.17
CA TRP A 41 9.02 -2.75 14.23
C TRP A 41 9.35 -3.35 12.87
N SER A 42 9.05 -2.60 11.81
CA SER A 42 9.32 -3.02 10.43
C SER A 42 9.75 -1.83 9.59
N GLU A 43 10.96 -1.89 9.06
CA GLU A 43 11.59 -0.78 8.32
C GLU A 43 12.24 -1.25 7.03
N GLN A 44 12.34 -0.33 6.06
CA GLN A 44 13.10 -0.52 4.82
C GLN A 44 13.85 0.75 4.44
N LYS A 45 14.97 0.59 3.72
CA LYS A 45 15.69 1.71 3.11
C LYS A 45 15.05 2.03 1.76
N PRO A 46 14.54 3.24 1.55
CA PRO A 46 13.95 3.62 0.25
C PRO A 46 14.92 3.52 -0.93
N GLU A 47 16.22 3.66 -0.66
CA GLU A 47 17.28 3.51 -1.66
C GLU A 47 17.31 2.09 -2.25
N ASP A 48 17.09 1.05 -1.42
CA ASP A 48 17.05 -0.35 -1.88
C ASP A 48 15.93 -0.55 -2.92
N TRP A 49 14.78 0.11 -2.73
CA TRP A 49 13.66 0.06 -3.68
C TRP A 49 14.06 0.63 -5.04
N TYR A 50 14.73 1.79 -5.04
CA TYR A 50 15.19 2.44 -6.26
C TYR A 50 16.25 1.61 -6.98
N GLU A 51 17.29 1.16 -6.27
CA GLU A 51 18.36 0.35 -6.84
C GLU A 51 17.85 -0.94 -7.46
N LYS A 52 16.97 -1.67 -6.74
CA LYS A 52 16.38 -2.91 -7.24
C LYS A 52 15.38 -2.69 -8.38
N SER A 53 14.70 -1.55 -8.40
CA SER A 53 13.85 -1.19 -9.54
C SER A 53 14.68 -0.87 -10.79
N ILE A 54 15.79 -0.14 -10.68
CA ILE A 54 16.70 0.11 -11.81
C ILE A 54 17.33 -1.18 -12.33
N GLU A 55 17.81 -2.06 -11.42
CA GLU A 55 18.31 -3.39 -11.78
C GLU A 55 17.24 -4.20 -12.53
N GLY A 56 16.03 -4.24 -11.99
CA GLY A 56 14.91 -4.96 -12.59
C GLY A 56 14.48 -4.40 -13.94
N LEU A 57 14.43 -3.06 -14.11
CA LEU A 57 14.10 -2.41 -15.38
C LEU A 57 15.11 -2.75 -16.49
N LYS A 58 16.41 -2.77 -16.16
CA LYS A 58 17.48 -3.17 -17.10
C LYS A 58 17.30 -4.62 -17.55
N GLU A 59 17.01 -5.53 -16.62
CA GLU A 59 16.77 -6.95 -16.93
C GLU A 59 15.46 -7.14 -17.72
N LEU A 60 14.38 -6.49 -17.30
CA LEU A 60 13.07 -6.58 -17.93
C LEU A 60 13.08 -6.25 -19.42
N THR A 61 13.92 -5.26 -19.78
CA THR A 61 13.96 -4.70 -21.13
C THR A 61 15.20 -5.05 -21.94
N LYS A 62 15.99 -6.04 -21.48
CA LYS A 62 17.27 -6.39 -22.16
C LYS A 62 17.09 -6.87 -23.60
N ASP A 63 15.97 -7.58 -23.89
CA ASP A 63 15.71 -8.22 -25.16
C ASP A 63 14.66 -7.48 -26.02
N VAL A 64 14.33 -6.22 -25.70
CA VAL A 64 13.35 -5.44 -26.43
C VAL A 64 13.91 -4.11 -26.92
N ASP A 65 13.27 -3.57 -27.96
CA ASP A 65 13.57 -2.23 -28.46
C ASP A 65 13.11 -1.18 -27.42
N LYS A 66 14.03 -0.64 -26.66
CA LYS A 66 13.81 0.30 -25.57
C LYS A 66 13.16 1.62 -26.03
N SER A 67 13.34 2.01 -27.29
CA SER A 67 12.69 3.21 -27.87
C SER A 67 11.16 3.07 -27.97
N LYS A 68 10.66 1.83 -27.88
CA LYS A 68 9.22 1.53 -27.92
C LYS A 68 8.55 1.53 -26.54
N VAL A 69 9.30 1.70 -25.44
CA VAL A 69 8.73 1.91 -24.11
C VAL A 69 8.09 3.31 -24.09
N LYS A 70 6.81 3.39 -23.69
CA LYS A 70 6.02 4.63 -23.76
C LYS A 70 5.49 5.11 -22.41
N GLY A 71 5.39 4.22 -21.43
CA GLY A 71 4.89 4.61 -20.11
C GLY A 71 5.28 3.63 -19.03
N ILE A 72 5.37 4.17 -17.82
CA ILE A 72 5.61 3.44 -16.57
C ILE A 72 4.53 3.85 -15.59
N SER A 73 3.92 2.86 -14.92
CA SER A 73 2.97 3.05 -13.82
C SER A 73 3.35 2.18 -12.63
N PHE A 74 2.78 2.50 -11.47
CA PHE A 74 3.14 1.87 -10.20
C PHE A 74 1.92 1.27 -9.51
N GLY A 75 2.12 0.12 -8.88
CA GLY A 75 1.42 -0.33 -7.70
C GLY A 75 2.41 -0.37 -6.54
N GLY A 76 1.95 -0.28 -5.30
CA GLY A 76 2.89 -0.42 -4.20
C GLY A 76 2.26 -0.54 -2.82
N GLN A 77 3.05 -1.09 -1.88
CA GLN A 77 2.66 -1.20 -0.49
C GLN A 77 2.26 0.17 0.07
N MET A 78 1.09 0.21 0.68
CA MET A 78 0.47 1.44 1.18
C MET A 78 1.03 1.86 2.55
N HIS A 79 0.69 3.06 3.00
CA HIS A 79 0.83 3.54 4.37
C HIS A 79 2.26 3.76 4.89
N GLY A 80 3.28 3.33 4.18
CA GLY A 80 4.68 3.52 4.59
C GLY A 80 5.04 5.00 4.70
N LEU A 81 5.81 5.36 5.73
CA LEU A 81 6.28 6.74 5.90
C LEU A 81 7.71 6.88 5.37
N VAL A 82 7.86 7.62 4.29
CA VAL A 82 9.16 8.09 3.77
C VAL A 82 9.25 9.59 4.01
N ILE A 83 10.34 10.05 4.62
CA ILE A 83 10.57 11.48 4.89
C ILE A 83 11.91 11.92 4.33
N LEU A 84 11.89 13.03 3.59
CA LEU A 84 13.08 13.64 3.01
C LEU A 84 13.38 15.01 3.60
N ASP A 85 14.65 15.37 3.64
CA ASP A 85 15.11 16.70 3.99
C ASP A 85 15.02 17.69 2.80
N LYS A 86 15.48 18.91 2.99
CA LYS A 86 15.48 19.97 1.96
C LYS A 86 16.40 19.67 0.76
N ASP A 87 17.36 18.77 0.92
CA ASP A 87 18.32 18.37 -0.09
C ASP A 87 17.93 17.01 -0.72
N ASP A 88 16.69 16.54 -0.45
CA ASP A 88 16.12 15.29 -0.92
C ASP A 88 16.81 14.01 -0.40
N ASN A 89 17.54 14.12 0.70
CA ASN A 89 18.09 12.96 1.36
C ASN A 89 17.04 12.28 2.22
N VAL A 90 17.01 10.96 2.25
CA VAL A 90 16.20 10.18 3.16
C VAL A 90 16.68 10.41 4.60
N ILE A 91 15.78 10.93 5.46
CA ILE A 91 16.12 11.28 6.85
C ILE A 91 16.32 10.03 7.71
N ARG A 92 15.54 8.99 7.44
CA ARG A 92 15.59 7.70 8.15
C ARG A 92 15.00 6.58 7.30
N PRO A 93 15.24 5.29 7.63
CA PRO A 93 14.52 4.18 7.00
C PRO A 93 13.00 4.36 7.09
N ALA A 94 12.28 3.97 6.05
CA ALA A 94 10.82 4.05 6.00
C ALA A 94 10.18 3.15 7.06
N ILE A 95 9.18 3.67 7.79
CA ILE A 95 8.36 2.90 8.72
C ILE A 95 7.22 2.27 7.91
N LEU A 96 7.12 0.94 7.88
CA LEU A 96 6.22 0.22 6.99
C LEU A 96 4.80 0.05 7.55
N TRP A 97 3.89 -0.45 6.70
CA TRP A 97 2.48 -0.65 7.00
C TRP A 97 2.21 -1.70 8.10
N ASN A 98 3.12 -2.67 8.26
CA ASN A 98 3.07 -3.75 9.26
C ASN A 98 3.86 -3.44 10.54
N ASP A 99 4.26 -2.18 10.73
CA ASP A 99 4.94 -1.71 11.93
C ASP A 99 3.93 -1.38 13.04
N GLY A 100 4.19 -1.88 14.24
CA GLY A 100 3.29 -1.75 15.39
C GLY A 100 3.70 -0.69 16.41
N ARG A 101 4.77 0.10 16.18
CA ARG A 101 5.33 1.04 17.18
C ARG A 101 4.39 2.17 17.59
N THR A 102 3.40 2.50 16.77
CA THR A 102 2.56 3.71 16.91
C THR A 102 1.27 3.47 17.69
N THR A 103 1.22 2.49 18.58
CA THR A 103 0.03 2.18 19.38
C THR A 103 -0.44 3.39 20.20
N LYS A 104 0.49 4.09 20.88
CA LYS A 104 0.19 5.29 21.68
C LYS A 104 -0.43 6.41 20.84
N GLU A 105 0.12 6.67 19.66
CA GLU A 105 -0.33 7.71 18.75
C GLU A 105 -1.69 7.34 18.13
N THR A 106 -1.90 6.05 17.86
CA THR A 106 -3.18 5.52 17.39
C THR A 106 -4.26 5.67 18.46
N ASP A 107 -3.95 5.36 19.71
CA ASP A 107 -4.85 5.55 20.85
C ASP A 107 -5.19 7.02 21.08
N TYR A 108 -4.19 7.91 20.98
CA TYR A 108 -4.43 9.35 21.05
C TYR A 108 -5.40 9.81 19.95
N LEU A 109 -5.17 9.42 18.71
CA LEU A 109 -6.05 9.81 17.60
C LEU A 109 -7.47 9.26 17.79
N ASN A 110 -7.63 7.98 18.13
CA ASN A 110 -8.94 7.34 18.24
C ASN A 110 -9.73 7.75 19.49
N ASN A 111 -9.04 7.96 20.63
CA ASN A 111 -9.71 8.11 21.92
C ASN A 111 -9.72 9.58 22.41
N VAL A 112 -8.71 10.39 22.05
CA VAL A 112 -8.63 11.80 22.47
C VAL A 112 -9.19 12.72 21.38
N ILE A 113 -8.75 12.59 20.13
CA ILE A 113 -9.33 13.31 19.00
C ILE A 113 -10.74 12.77 18.73
N GLY A 114 -10.90 11.46 18.67
CA GLY A 114 -12.15 10.74 18.55
C GLY A 114 -12.40 10.19 17.15
N LYS A 115 -12.85 8.93 17.10
CA LYS A 115 -13.11 8.19 15.83
C LYS A 115 -14.07 8.91 14.89
N ASP A 116 -15.11 9.55 15.44
CA ASP A 116 -16.12 10.26 14.64
C ASP A 116 -15.49 11.44 13.89
N LYS A 117 -14.63 12.22 14.57
CA LYS A 117 -13.92 13.34 13.93
C LYS A 117 -12.92 12.85 12.89
N LEU A 118 -12.14 11.79 13.19
CA LEU A 118 -11.23 11.22 12.22
C LEU A 118 -11.97 10.77 10.97
N SER A 119 -13.10 10.09 11.17
CA SER A 119 -13.96 9.62 10.08
C SER A 119 -14.57 10.78 9.28
N GLU A 120 -14.97 11.87 9.95
CA GLU A 120 -15.43 13.09 9.29
C GLU A 120 -14.32 13.73 8.42
N TYR A 121 -13.09 13.78 8.94
CA TYR A 121 -11.95 14.42 8.27
C TYR A 121 -11.32 13.58 7.15
N THR A 122 -11.39 12.25 7.23
CA THR A 122 -10.65 11.35 6.34
C THR A 122 -11.43 10.12 5.86
N ALA A 123 -12.68 9.94 6.30
CA ALA A 123 -13.50 8.74 6.08
C ALA A 123 -12.95 7.46 6.74
N ASN A 124 -11.96 7.57 7.63
CA ASN A 124 -11.30 6.44 8.29
C ASN A 124 -11.01 6.76 9.76
N ILE A 125 -10.71 5.72 10.55
CA ILE A 125 -10.14 5.84 11.89
C ILE A 125 -8.65 5.52 11.87
N ALA A 126 -7.95 5.77 12.98
CA ALA A 126 -6.52 5.50 13.05
C ALA A 126 -6.20 4.01 13.24
N PHE A 127 -5.18 3.54 12.53
CA PHE A 127 -4.56 2.23 12.69
C PHE A 127 -3.04 2.39 12.78
N THR A 128 -2.36 1.52 13.51
CA THR A 128 -0.89 1.57 13.67
C THR A 128 -0.16 1.53 12.33
N GLY A 129 -0.73 0.83 11.34
CA GLY A 129 -0.17 0.75 9.99
C GLY A 129 -0.27 2.04 9.18
N PHE A 130 -1.13 3.02 9.53
CA PHE A 130 -1.34 4.23 8.75
C PHE A 130 -0.22 5.27 8.91
N THR A 131 -0.13 6.20 7.97
CA THR A 131 0.99 7.16 7.90
C THR A 131 0.93 8.23 9.00
N ALA A 132 -0.23 8.81 9.31
CA ALA A 132 -0.37 9.88 10.30
C ALA A 132 0.12 9.51 11.71
N PRO A 133 -0.21 8.32 12.29
CA PRO A 133 0.37 7.88 13.55
C PRO A 133 1.90 7.81 13.52
N LYS A 134 2.50 7.42 12.39
CA LYS A 134 3.97 7.37 12.24
C LYS A 134 4.60 8.74 12.24
N VAL A 135 3.95 9.72 11.63
CA VAL A 135 4.42 11.12 11.68
C VAL A 135 4.40 11.66 13.11
N LEU A 136 3.33 11.38 13.87
CA LEU A 136 3.25 11.73 15.30
C LEU A 136 4.35 11.04 16.11
N TRP A 137 4.59 9.75 15.85
CA TRP A 137 5.64 9.00 16.51
C TRP A 137 7.03 9.60 16.25
N VAL A 138 7.34 9.96 15.00
CA VAL A 138 8.61 10.64 14.64
C VAL A 138 8.72 11.97 15.35
N LYS A 139 7.63 12.75 15.43
CA LYS A 139 7.60 14.03 16.15
C LYS A 139 7.95 13.87 17.63
N GLU A 140 7.41 12.85 18.29
CA GLU A 140 7.60 12.63 19.73
C GLU A 140 8.95 11.94 20.06
N ASN A 141 9.36 10.98 19.26
CA ASN A 141 10.50 10.12 19.58
C ASN A 141 11.79 10.50 18.81
N GLU A 142 11.67 11.21 17.69
CA GLU A 142 12.78 11.65 16.86
C GLU A 142 12.65 13.13 16.47
N PRO A 143 12.55 14.07 17.43
CA PRO A 143 12.25 15.49 17.16
C PRO A 143 13.27 16.16 16.24
N GLU A 144 14.55 15.73 16.28
CA GLU A 144 15.58 16.25 15.38
C GLU A 144 15.35 15.81 13.92
N ASN A 145 14.83 14.59 13.71
CA ASN A 145 14.45 14.09 12.38
C ASN A 145 13.16 14.80 11.91
N PHE A 146 12.19 14.96 12.81
CA PHE A 146 10.95 15.68 12.48
C PHE A 146 11.23 17.13 12.03
N ALA A 147 12.16 17.83 12.70
CA ALA A 147 12.53 19.21 12.35
C ALA A 147 13.18 19.36 10.97
N LYS A 148 13.72 18.27 10.40
CA LYS A 148 14.35 18.26 9.07
C LYS A 148 13.37 17.99 7.93
N ILE A 149 12.13 17.56 8.23
CA ILE A 149 11.18 17.14 7.20
C ILE A 149 10.90 18.29 6.23
N ASN A 150 11.06 18.00 4.96
CA ASN A 150 10.72 18.88 3.84
C ASN A 150 9.73 18.19 2.88
N LYS A 151 9.75 16.84 2.79
CA LYS A 151 8.79 16.07 2.01
C LYS A 151 8.35 14.84 2.78
N ILE A 152 7.05 14.52 2.70
CA ILE A 152 6.45 13.27 3.15
C ILE A 152 5.96 12.53 1.90
N MET A 153 6.32 11.25 1.79
CA MET A 153 5.96 10.39 0.66
C MET A 153 5.53 9.00 1.14
N LEU A 154 4.75 8.34 0.31
CA LEU A 154 4.51 6.91 0.39
C LEU A 154 5.60 6.13 -0.38
N PRO A 155 5.75 4.81 -0.15
CA PRO A 155 6.82 4.03 -0.80
C PRO A 155 6.85 4.14 -2.32
N LYS A 156 5.70 3.95 -3.01
CA LYS A 156 5.64 4.08 -4.46
C LYS A 156 5.89 5.51 -4.95
N ASP A 157 5.45 6.52 -4.15
CA ASP A 157 5.65 7.93 -4.49
C ASP A 157 7.14 8.29 -4.48
N TYR A 158 7.89 7.75 -3.51
CA TYR A 158 9.35 7.90 -3.50
C TYR A 158 9.99 7.32 -4.76
N LEU A 159 9.58 6.11 -5.17
CA LEU A 159 10.12 5.52 -6.41
C LEU A 159 9.75 6.36 -7.64
N ALA A 160 8.48 6.79 -7.74
CA ALA A 160 8.03 7.67 -8.84
C ALA A 160 8.79 9.01 -8.84
N TYR A 161 9.04 9.58 -7.66
CA TYR A 161 9.85 10.79 -7.49
C TYR A 161 11.29 10.59 -7.97
N LYS A 162 11.92 9.49 -7.60
CA LYS A 162 13.29 9.17 -8.05
C LYS A 162 13.40 8.99 -9.57
N LEU A 163 12.32 8.57 -10.22
CA LEU A 163 12.29 8.38 -11.68
C LEU A 163 11.91 9.66 -12.43
N SER A 164 11.04 10.52 -11.85
CA SER A 164 10.46 11.69 -12.54
C SER A 164 10.91 13.05 -12.03
N GLY A 165 11.40 13.12 -10.78
CA GLY A 165 11.66 14.39 -10.09
C GLY A 165 10.40 15.11 -9.60
N VAL A 166 9.21 14.52 -9.74
CA VAL A 166 7.94 15.15 -9.39
C VAL A 166 7.44 14.62 -8.05
N HIS A 167 7.27 15.51 -7.06
CA HIS A 167 6.66 15.18 -5.76
C HIS A 167 5.14 15.05 -5.93
N ALA A 168 4.70 13.84 -6.19
CA ALA A 168 3.32 13.48 -6.51
C ALA A 168 2.86 12.26 -5.70
N THR A 169 1.57 12.18 -5.44
CA THR A 169 0.87 11.00 -4.92
C THR A 169 -0.44 10.82 -5.68
N ASP A 170 -1.06 9.64 -5.56
CA ASP A 170 -2.39 9.41 -6.10
C ASP A 170 -3.46 9.31 -5.00
N VAL A 171 -4.69 9.53 -5.40
CA VAL A 171 -5.86 9.54 -4.49
C VAL A 171 -6.05 8.22 -3.75
N SER A 172 -5.74 7.07 -4.38
CA SER A 172 -5.98 5.75 -3.78
C SER A 172 -4.99 5.45 -2.67
N ASP A 173 -3.72 5.76 -2.87
CA ASP A 173 -2.67 5.54 -1.86
C ASP A 173 -2.73 6.61 -0.75
N ALA A 174 -2.94 7.89 -1.12
CA ALA A 174 -3.14 8.98 -0.16
C ALA A 174 -4.32 8.72 0.81
N SER A 175 -5.35 8.00 0.36
CA SER A 175 -6.50 7.62 1.21
C SER A 175 -6.07 6.83 2.46
N GLY A 176 -4.97 6.06 2.38
CA GLY A 176 -4.43 5.29 3.49
C GLY A 176 -3.50 6.06 4.42
N MET A 177 -3.27 7.35 4.20
CA MET A 177 -2.38 8.15 5.04
C MET A 177 -3.02 8.66 6.34
N LEU A 178 -4.35 8.72 6.43
CA LEU A 178 -5.11 9.43 7.47
C LEU A 178 -4.80 10.95 7.52
N LEU A 179 -4.30 11.49 6.41
CA LEU A 179 -4.06 12.93 6.18
C LEU A 179 -4.89 13.45 5.01
N PHE A 180 -5.63 12.57 4.33
CA PHE A 180 -6.35 12.85 3.11
C PHE A 180 -7.87 12.78 3.33
N ASP A 181 -8.58 13.84 2.93
CA ASP A 181 -10.04 13.88 2.86
C ASP A 181 -10.50 13.11 1.61
N VAL A 182 -10.85 11.85 1.79
CA VAL A 182 -11.24 10.93 0.71
C VAL A 182 -12.45 11.45 -0.05
N LYS A 183 -13.43 12.04 0.65
CA LYS A 183 -14.65 12.55 0.04
C LYS A 183 -14.38 13.68 -0.95
N ASN A 184 -13.54 14.64 -0.55
CA ASN A 184 -13.27 15.85 -1.31
C ASN A 184 -11.95 15.78 -2.11
N ARG A 185 -11.22 14.66 -2.04
CA ARG A 185 -9.97 14.38 -2.77
C ARG A 185 -8.91 15.47 -2.59
N LYS A 186 -8.68 15.85 -1.33
CA LYS A 186 -7.71 16.88 -0.93
C LYS A 186 -7.06 16.54 0.40
N TRP A 187 -5.97 17.20 0.74
CA TRP A 187 -5.39 17.09 2.06
C TRP A 187 -6.37 17.62 3.13
N SER A 188 -6.50 16.90 4.24
CA SER A 188 -7.30 17.32 5.39
C SER A 188 -6.50 18.30 6.22
N LYS A 189 -6.94 19.56 6.21
CA LYS A 189 -6.30 20.61 7.01
C LYS A 189 -6.34 20.28 8.50
N GLU A 190 -7.46 19.76 8.98
CA GLU A 190 -7.67 19.38 10.37
C GLU A 190 -6.67 18.29 10.80
N MET A 191 -6.44 17.29 9.97
CA MET A 191 -5.48 16.22 10.25
C MET A 191 -4.03 16.71 10.15
N CYS A 192 -3.74 17.59 9.21
CA CYS A 192 -2.43 18.23 9.12
C CYS A 192 -2.13 19.04 10.41
N ASP A 193 -3.09 19.82 10.90
CA ASP A 193 -2.95 20.58 12.14
C ASP A 193 -2.76 19.67 13.36
N ILE A 194 -3.56 18.58 13.48
CA ILE A 194 -3.45 17.58 14.56
C ILE A 194 -2.07 16.92 14.55
N CYS A 195 -1.58 16.52 13.37
CA CYS A 195 -0.30 15.82 13.23
C CYS A 195 0.90 16.78 13.12
N SER A 196 0.68 18.10 13.16
CA SER A 196 1.71 19.13 12.93
C SER A 196 2.46 18.95 11.60
N VAL A 197 1.73 18.51 10.58
CA VAL A 197 2.21 18.39 9.21
C VAL A 197 1.98 19.70 8.49
N LYS A 198 3.00 20.22 7.83
CA LYS A 198 2.84 21.38 6.95
C LYS A 198 2.35 20.90 5.59
N GLU A 199 1.35 21.59 5.02
CA GLU A 199 0.81 21.20 3.70
C GLU A 199 1.91 21.20 2.60
N GLU A 200 2.89 22.08 2.71
CA GLU A 200 4.04 22.13 1.81
C GLU A 200 4.96 20.88 1.82
N TRP A 201 4.84 20.05 2.86
CA TRP A 201 5.54 18.77 2.93
C TRP A 201 4.82 17.65 2.17
N LEU A 202 3.55 17.85 1.84
CA LEU A 202 2.71 16.85 1.21
C LEU A 202 2.79 16.95 -0.32
N ALA A 203 2.68 15.82 -0.97
CA ALA A 203 2.76 15.70 -2.41
C ALA A 203 1.56 16.34 -3.12
N LYS A 204 1.75 16.76 -4.37
CA LYS A 204 0.62 17.10 -5.24
C LYS A 204 -0.21 15.86 -5.52
N ILE A 205 -1.53 15.98 -5.39
CA ILE A 205 -2.48 14.88 -5.58
C ILE A 205 -2.87 14.77 -7.05
N PHE A 206 -2.94 13.52 -7.55
CA PHE A 206 -3.38 13.15 -8.89
C PHE A 206 -4.39 12.01 -8.82
N GLU A 207 -5.18 11.83 -9.85
CA GLU A 207 -5.86 10.55 -10.08
C GLU A 207 -4.82 9.49 -10.48
N SER A 208 -5.06 8.23 -10.13
CA SER A 208 -4.08 7.15 -10.32
C SER A 208 -3.62 6.97 -11.76
N TYR A 209 -4.50 7.27 -12.71
CA TYR A 209 -4.23 7.17 -14.15
C TYR A 209 -3.62 8.42 -14.78
N GLU A 210 -3.46 9.50 -14.02
CA GLU A 210 -2.93 10.76 -14.57
C GLU A 210 -1.41 10.70 -14.74
N LYS A 211 -0.96 11.41 -15.76
CA LYS A 211 0.46 11.67 -15.99
C LYS A 211 0.99 12.65 -14.93
N ILE A 212 2.03 12.27 -14.21
CA ILE A 212 2.73 13.16 -13.29
C ILE A 212 3.94 13.84 -13.93
N GLY A 213 4.55 13.20 -14.92
CA GLY A 213 5.75 13.72 -15.59
C GLY A 213 6.28 12.76 -16.64
N THR A 214 7.58 12.88 -16.90
CA THR A 214 8.37 11.96 -17.73
C THR A 214 9.63 11.56 -17.00
N LEU A 215 10.41 10.63 -17.53
CA LEU A 215 11.67 10.21 -16.93
C LEU A 215 12.65 11.38 -16.81
N LEU A 216 13.38 11.44 -15.71
CA LEU A 216 14.54 12.30 -15.57
C LEU A 216 15.60 11.94 -16.64
N PRO A 217 16.27 12.92 -17.28
CA PRO A 217 17.27 12.66 -18.33
C PRO A 217 18.37 11.67 -17.91
N GLY A 218 18.84 11.75 -16.66
CA GLY A 218 19.84 10.84 -16.13
C GLY A 218 19.34 9.39 -16.05
N VAL A 219 18.09 9.20 -15.60
CA VAL A 219 17.45 7.89 -15.50
C VAL A 219 17.17 7.32 -16.90
N ALA A 220 16.62 8.13 -17.81
CA ALA A 220 16.38 7.74 -19.18
C ALA A 220 17.67 7.25 -19.87
N LYS A 221 18.77 8.01 -19.72
CA LYS A 221 20.09 7.63 -20.23
C LYS A 221 20.60 6.33 -19.62
N GLU A 222 20.47 6.16 -18.30
CA GLU A 222 20.92 4.96 -17.59
C GLU A 222 20.19 3.69 -18.06
N LEU A 223 18.88 3.79 -18.29
CA LEU A 223 18.04 2.69 -18.75
C LEU A 223 18.11 2.49 -20.28
N GLY A 224 18.55 3.49 -21.03
CA GLY A 224 18.51 3.52 -22.48
C GLY A 224 17.09 3.75 -23.04
N PHE A 225 16.26 4.43 -22.26
CA PHE A 225 14.89 4.83 -22.67
C PHE A 225 14.88 6.23 -23.26
N SER A 226 13.77 6.58 -23.92
CA SER A 226 13.51 7.96 -24.32
C SER A 226 13.12 8.81 -23.11
N GLU A 227 13.47 10.09 -23.09
CA GLU A 227 13.08 11.03 -22.02
C GLU A 227 11.57 11.34 -22.05
N ASP A 228 10.88 11.03 -23.15
CA ASP A 228 9.43 11.23 -23.29
C ASP A 228 8.57 10.09 -22.71
N VAL A 229 9.20 9.05 -22.12
CA VAL A 229 8.47 7.99 -21.43
C VAL A 229 7.62 8.60 -20.31
N VAL A 230 6.32 8.40 -20.41
CA VAL A 230 5.34 8.95 -19.46
C VAL A 230 5.43 8.21 -18.14
N ILE A 231 5.43 8.97 -17.05
CA ILE A 231 5.28 8.45 -15.68
C ILE A 231 3.86 8.77 -15.22
N ALA A 232 3.08 7.72 -14.90
CA ALA A 232 1.75 7.84 -14.30
C ALA A 232 1.85 7.88 -12.76
N ALA A 233 0.84 8.42 -12.10
CA ALA A 233 0.77 8.49 -10.64
C ALA A 233 0.78 7.08 -10.00
N GLY A 234 0.16 6.11 -10.66
CA GLY A 234 0.03 4.76 -10.11
C GLY A 234 -1.03 4.68 -9.02
N ALA A 235 -1.05 3.59 -8.25
CA ALA A 235 -2.07 3.36 -7.23
C ALA A 235 -1.50 2.58 -6.03
N GLY A 236 -2.16 2.66 -4.88
CA GLY A 236 -1.94 1.68 -3.81
C GLY A 236 -2.19 0.26 -4.31
N ASP A 237 -1.47 -0.72 -3.77
CA ASP A 237 -1.43 -2.11 -4.26
C ASP A 237 -2.81 -2.75 -4.43
N ASN A 238 -3.71 -2.55 -3.45
CA ASN A 238 -5.07 -3.10 -3.52
C ASN A 238 -5.91 -2.48 -4.64
N ALA A 239 -5.81 -1.16 -4.86
CA ALA A 239 -6.50 -0.47 -5.94
C ALA A 239 -5.92 -0.84 -7.31
N ALA A 240 -4.59 -0.99 -7.43
CA ALA A 240 -3.93 -1.46 -8.63
C ALA A 240 -4.35 -2.91 -8.98
N ALA A 241 -4.38 -3.81 -7.98
CA ALA A 241 -4.85 -5.18 -8.15
C ALA A 241 -6.33 -5.23 -8.56
N ALA A 242 -7.17 -4.36 -7.99
CA ALA A 242 -8.58 -4.26 -8.37
C ALA A 242 -8.74 -3.88 -9.84
N VAL A 243 -7.99 -2.89 -10.34
CA VAL A 243 -7.98 -2.54 -11.77
C VAL A 243 -7.51 -3.73 -12.61
N GLY A 244 -6.42 -4.38 -12.24
CA GLY A 244 -5.86 -5.54 -12.95
C GLY A 244 -6.78 -6.75 -13.03
N THR A 245 -7.70 -6.89 -12.06
CA THR A 245 -8.70 -7.98 -12.02
C THR A 245 -10.08 -7.56 -12.56
N GLY A 246 -10.21 -6.34 -13.10
CA GLY A 246 -11.47 -5.84 -13.64
C GLY A 246 -12.49 -5.43 -12.58
N THR A 247 -12.06 -5.23 -11.33
CA THR A 247 -12.91 -4.72 -10.24
C THR A 247 -12.97 -3.19 -10.32
N VAL A 248 -13.63 -2.71 -11.36
CA VAL A 248 -13.81 -1.29 -11.67
C VAL A 248 -15.28 -0.97 -11.90
N GLY A 249 -15.67 0.27 -11.65
CA GLY A 249 -17.06 0.71 -11.74
C GLY A 249 -17.84 0.42 -10.48
N ASP A 250 -19.15 0.22 -10.59
CA ASP A 250 -20.05 0.10 -9.42
C ASP A 250 -20.35 -1.36 -9.06
N GLY A 251 -20.31 -1.68 -7.76
CA GLY A 251 -20.74 -2.96 -7.23
C GLY A 251 -19.88 -4.16 -7.64
N ARG A 252 -18.64 -3.95 -8.05
CA ARG A 252 -17.69 -5.03 -8.33
C ARG A 252 -16.93 -5.42 -7.07
N CYS A 253 -16.68 -6.71 -6.90
CA CYS A 253 -15.99 -7.24 -5.74
C CYS A 253 -14.72 -7.99 -6.16
N ASN A 254 -13.63 -7.75 -5.44
CA ASN A 254 -12.41 -8.55 -5.47
C ASN A 254 -12.19 -9.16 -4.09
N ILE A 255 -11.87 -10.45 -4.06
CA ILE A 255 -11.45 -11.15 -2.85
C ILE A 255 -10.02 -11.62 -3.06
N SER A 256 -9.10 -11.10 -2.27
CA SER A 256 -7.70 -11.52 -2.26
C SER A 256 -7.40 -12.40 -1.05
N LEU A 257 -6.86 -13.59 -1.30
CA LEU A 257 -6.53 -14.59 -0.29
C LEU A 257 -5.03 -14.88 -0.35
N GLY A 258 -4.27 -14.10 0.41
CA GLY A 258 -2.85 -14.32 0.66
C GLY A 258 -2.60 -14.68 2.13
N THR A 259 -1.46 -14.34 2.68
CA THR A 259 -1.19 -14.44 4.13
C THR A 259 -2.32 -13.76 4.91
N SER A 260 -2.63 -12.52 4.57
CA SER A 260 -3.85 -11.81 4.96
C SER A 260 -4.93 -11.95 3.88
N GLY A 261 -6.15 -11.54 4.19
CA GLY A 261 -7.26 -11.52 3.23
C GLY A 261 -7.89 -10.14 3.13
N THR A 262 -8.29 -9.75 1.91
CA THR A 262 -9.04 -8.52 1.70
C THR A 262 -10.31 -8.78 0.90
N ILE A 263 -11.37 -8.07 1.27
CA ILE A 263 -12.60 -7.95 0.47
C ILE A 263 -12.70 -6.50 0.04
N PHE A 264 -12.60 -6.27 -1.25
CA PHE A 264 -12.62 -4.95 -1.87
C PHE A 264 -13.89 -4.81 -2.70
N ILE A 265 -14.67 -3.77 -2.47
CA ILE A 265 -15.92 -3.50 -3.19
C ILE A 265 -15.84 -2.10 -3.79
N SER A 266 -15.85 -2.02 -5.14
CA SER A 266 -15.87 -0.74 -5.85
C SER A 266 -17.26 -0.11 -5.82
N SER A 267 -17.31 1.23 -5.72
CA SER A 267 -18.55 2.01 -5.69
C SER A 267 -18.37 3.35 -6.41
N LYS A 268 -19.32 3.74 -7.21
CA LYS A 268 -19.36 5.08 -7.82
C LYS A 268 -19.58 6.18 -6.80
N ASN A 269 -20.23 5.85 -5.69
CA ASN A 269 -20.59 6.81 -4.66
C ASN A 269 -19.62 6.72 -3.49
N PHE A 270 -19.25 7.86 -2.94
CA PHE A 270 -18.56 7.93 -1.67
C PHE A 270 -19.43 7.31 -0.56
N GLY A 271 -18.82 6.51 0.30
CA GLY A 271 -19.48 5.88 1.44
C GLY A 271 -18.51 5.60 2.56
N VAL A 272 -19.02 5.62 3.79
CA VAL A 272 -18.31 5.25 5.02
C VAL A 272 -19.16 4.23 5.77
N ASP A 273 -18.53 3.18 6.28
CA ASP A 273 -19.21 2.25 7.17
C ASP A 273 -19.56 2.94 8.50
N LYS A 274 -20.81 2.79 8.96
CA LYS A 274 -21.31 3.46 10.17
C LYS A 274 -20.51 3.12 11.43
N ASN A 275 -19.91 1.94 11.47
CA ASN A 275 -19.10 1.49 12.61
C ASN A 275 -17.60 1.72 12.40
N ASN A 276 -17.19 2.33 11.26
CA ASN A 276 -15.81 2.46 10.85
C ASN A 276 -15.04 1.12 10.81
N ALA A 277 -15.75 0.01 10.54
CA ALA A 277 -15.18 -1.32 10.46
C ALA A 277 -14.48 -1.59 9.13
N LEU A 278 -14.83 -0.82 8.09
CA LEU A 278 -14.25 -0.91 6.76
C LEU A 278 -13.44 0.35 6.43
N HIS A 279 -12.37 0.16 5.68
CA HIS A 279 -11.64 1.27 5.09
C HIS A 279 -12.47 1.87 3.94
N SER A 280 -12.54 3.20 3.88
CA SER A 280 -13.16 3.97 2.79
C SER A 280 -12.07 4.73 2.05
N PHE A 281 -11.80 4.37 0.82
CA PHE A 281 -10.71 4.95 0.03
C PHE A 281 -11.21 5.39 -1.35
N ALA A 282 -10.49 6.32 -1.98
CA ALA A 282 -10.62 6.58 -3.39
C ALA A 282 -10.10 5.38 -4.20
N HIS A 283 -10.73 5.08 -5.32
CA HIS A 283 -10.33 3.99 -6.20
C HIS A 283 -9.53 4.51 -7.40
N ALA A 284 -8.63 3.66 -7.91
CA ALA A 284 -7.76 3.98 -9.03
C ALA A 284 -8.49 4.20 -10.38
N ASP A 285 -9.76 3.88 -10.47
CA ASP A 285 -10.61 4.13 -11.63
C ASP A 285 -11.37 5.47 -11.60
N GLY A 286 -11.04 6.34 -10.63
CA GLY A 286 -11.70 7.64 -10.43
C GLY A 286 -12.95 7.58 -9.55
N THR A 287 -13.30 6.42 -9.00
CA THR A 287 -14.45 6.20 -8.11
C THR A 287 -14.00 6.00 -6.65
N TYR A 288 -14.70 5.20 -5.86
CA TYR A 288 -14.40 4.88 -4.46
C TYR A 288 -14.44 3.39 -4.23
N HIS A 289 -13.94 2.95 -3.08
CA HIS A 289 -14.13 1.58 -2.63
C HIS A 289 -14.24 1.48 -1.11
N LEU A 290 -14.90 0.43 -0.66
CA LEU A 290 -14.84 -0.04 0.72
C LEU A 290 -14.01 -1.32 0.77
N MET A 291 -13.19 -1.46 1.80
CA MET A 291 -12.33 -2.63 1.96
C MET A 291 -12.32 -3.13 3.40
N GLY A 292 -12.60 -4.42 3.57
CA GLY A 292 -12.33 -5.16 4.80
C GLY A 292 -11.00 -5.91 4.67
N CYS A 293 -10.24 -5.95 5.75
CA CYS A 293 -8.95 -6.64 5.81
C CYS A 293 -8.89 -7.55 7.04
N MET A 294 -8.71 -8.85 6.80
CA MET A 294 -8.44 -9.82 7.85
C MET A 294 -6.94 -10.14 7.87
N LEU A 295 -6.35 -10.20 9.07
CA LEU A 295 -4.89 -10.32 9.23
C LEU A 295 -4.37 -11.73 8.94
N SER A 296 -5.20 -12.75 9.11
CA SER A 296 -4.84 -14.15 8.90
C SER A 296 -5.87 -14.84 8.00
N ALA A 297 -5.55 -15.03 6.73
CA ALA A 297 -6.40 -15.71 5.75
C ALA A 297 -5.79 -17.06 5.34
N ALA A 298 -5.09 -17.15 4.23
CA ALA A 298 -4.43 -18.38 3.82
C ALA A 298 -3.33 -18.82 4.80
N SER A 299 -2.79 -17.89 5.61
CA SER A 299 -1.89 -18.25 6.73
C SER A 299 -2.55 -19.16 7.75
N CYS A 300 -3.87 -19.05 7.99
CA CYS A 300 -4.59 -19.97 8.86
C CYS A 300 -4.60 -21.39 8.30
N ASN A 301 -4.90 -21.53 6.99
CA ASN A 301 -4.84 -22.83 6.35
C ASN A 301 -3.41 -23.42 6.37
N LYS A 302 -2.40 -22.57 6.11
CA LYS A 302 -1.00 -22.97 6.19
C LYS A 302 -0.63 -23.42 7.61
N TRP A 303 -0.97 -22.64 8.64
CA TRP A 303 -0.74 -23.00 10.04
C TRP A 303 -1.41 -24.32 10.40
N TRP A 304 -2.67 -24.52 10.01
CA TRP A 304 -3.40 -25.74 10.28
C TRP A 304 -2.71 -26.95 9.65
N MET A 305 -2.33 -26.84 8.37
CA MET A 305 -1.66 -27.92 7.63
C MET A 305 -0.27 -28.22 8.18
N ASP A 306 0.55 -27.19 8.38
CA ASP A 306 1.95 -27.37 8.78
C ASP A 306 2.10 -27.77 10.25
N GLU A 307 1.36 -27.10 11.16
CA GLU A 307 1.57 -27.21 12.61
C GLU A 307 0.58 -28.17 13.31
N ILE A 308 -0.65 -28.29 12.81
CA ILE A 308 -1.67 -29.14 13.45
C ILE A 308 -1.72 -30.53 12.78
N ILE A 309 -1.82 -30.59 11.46
CA ILE A 309 -1.88 -31.88 10.75
C ILE A 309 -0.48 -32.43 10.45
N GLY A 310 0.52 -31.56 10.27
CA GLY A 310 1.90 -31.96 9.98
C GLY A 310 2.12 -32.42 8.54
N THR A 311 1.35 -31.90 7.58
CA THR A 311 1.47 -32.24 6.16
C THR A 311 1.48 -31.01 5.27
N LYS A 312 2.11 -31.15 4.09
CA LYS A 312 2.07 -30.14 3.01
C LYS A 312 1.23 -30.58 1.81
N ASP A 313 0.57 -31.73 1.91
CA ASP A 313 -0.30 -32.25 0.84
C ASP A 313 -1.73 -31.71 0.99
N TYR A 314 -1.89 -30.42 0.69
CA TYR A 314 -3.20 -29.73 0.72
C TYR A 314 -4.26 -30.43 -0.15
N ALA A 315 -3.85 -30.99 -1.28
CA ALA A 315 -4.78 -31.60 -2.23
C ALA A 315 -5.37 -32.91 -1.66
N SER A 316 -4.55 -33.73 -1.00
CA SER A 316 -5.02 -34.98 -0.38
C SER A 316 -5.95 -34.73 0.80
N GLU A 317 -5.63 -33.76 1.65
CA GLU A 317 -6.46 -33.44 2.81
C GLU A 317 -7.84 -32.91 2.42
N GLN A 318 -7.95 -32.26 1.26
CA GLN A 318 -9.23 -31.72 0.76
C GLN A 318 -10.08 -32.75 -0.01
N LYS A 319 -9.52 -33.88 -0.44
CA LYS A 319 -10.24 -34.88 -1.27
C LYS A 319 -11.50 -35.44 -0.62
N ASN A 320 -11.51 -35.54 0.71
CA ASN A 320 -12.60 -36.18 1.47
C ASN A 320 -13.62 -35.16 1.99
N ILE A 321 -13.50 -33.88 1.65
CA ILE A 321 -14.50 -32.88 1.99
C ILE A 321 -15.69 -33.01 1.02
N ASN A 322 -16.62 -33.88 1.35
CA ASN A 322 -17.76 -34.18 0.49
C ASN A 322 -18.90 -33.17 0.63
N LYS A 323 -19.03 -32.55 1.80
CA LYS A 323 -20.07 -31.58 2.11
C LYS A 323 -19.54 -30.48 3.02
N LEU A 324 -19.69 -29.24 2.56
CA LEU A 324 -19.32 -28.06 3.33
C LEU A 324 -20.45 -27.70 4.31
N GLY A 325 -20.10 -27.32 5.55
CA GLY A 325 -21.04 -26.81 6.54
C GLY A 325 -21.87 -27.88 7.27
N GLU A 326 -21.52 -29.17 7.17
CA GLU A 326 -22.21 -30.24 7.90
C GLU A 326 -21.67 -30.50 9.32
N ASN A 327 -20.63 -29.83 9.73
CA ASN A 327 -20.13 -29.93 11.11
C ASN A 327 -20.51 -28.71 11.94
N HIS A 328 -20.40 -28.85 13.25
CA HIS A 328 -20.66 -27.78 14.23
C HIS A 328 -19.37 -27.19 14.81
N VAL A 329 -18.23 -27.36 14.10
CA VAL A 329 -16.95 -26.79 14.49
C VAL A 329 -16.78 -25.46 13.78
N TYR A 330 -16.55 -24.41 14.53
CA TYR A 330 -16.29 -23.07 14.01
C TYR A 330 -14.87 -22.67 14.35
N PHE A 331 -14.18 -22.08 13.38
CA PHE A 331 -12.85 -21.54 13.57
C PHE A 331 -12.86 -20.01 13.40
N LEU A 332 -12.47 -19.31 14.45
CA LEU A 332 -12.20 -17.88 14.40
C LEU A 332 -10.74 -17.66 14.00
N PRO A 333 -10.45 -17.11 12.82
CA PRO A 333 -9.11 -17.11 12.22
C PRO A 333 -8.22 -15.96 12.72
N TYR A 334 -8.29 -15.61 14.00
CA TYR A 334 -7.61 -14.43 14.55
C TYR A 334 -6.21 -14.76 15.09
N LEU A 335 -5.38 -15.51 14.34
CA LEU A 335 -4.04 -15.92 14.75
C LEU A 335 -3.09 -14.74 15.01
N MET A 336 -3.35 -13.58 14.39
CA MET A 336 -2.55 -12.36 14.52
C MET A 336 -3.41 -11.15 14.93
N GLY A 337 -4.48 -11.38 15.70
CA GLY A 337 -5.47 -10.36 16.00
C GLY A 337 -6.49 -10.18 14.88
N GLU A 338 -7.37 -9.22 15.05
CA GLU A 338 -8.43 -8.91 14.10
C GLU A 338 -8.46 -7.41 13.77
N ARG A 339 -8.66 -7.07 12.49
CA ARG A 339 -8.74 -5.68 12.02
C ARG A 339 -10.15 -5.32 11.58
N SER A 340 -10.74 -6.07 10.67
CA SER A 340 -12.08 -5.82 10.15
C SER A 340 -12.95 -7.07 10.24
N PRO A 341 -14.14 -7.02 10.86
CA PRO A 341 -14.86 -5.79 11.24
C PRO A 341 -14.72 -5.35 12.70
N HIS A 342 -14.01 -6.09 13.57
CA HIS A 342 -14.07 -5.87 15.03
C HIS A 342 -13.04 -4.88 15.54
N ASN A 343 -11.91 -4.73 14.83
CA ASN A 343 -10.75 -3.92 15.25
C ASN A 343 -10.31 -4.30 16.69
N ASP A 344 -10.05 -5.59 16.88
CA ASP A 344 -9.60 -6.20 18.14
C ASP A 344 -8.20 -6.81 17.99
N PRO A 345 -7.13 -5.99 18.12
CA PRO A 345 -5.76 -6.47 17.97
C PRO A 345 -5.37 -7.62 18.92
N PRO A 346 -5.88 -7.70 20.19
CA PRO A 346 -5.60 -8.81 21.07
C PRO A 346 -6.41 -10.08 20.81
N ALA A 347 -7.35 -10.08 19.85
CA ALA A 347 -8.12 -11.28 19.51
C ALA A 347 -7.20 -12.44 19.13
N THR A 348 -7.58 -13.66 19.52
CA THR A 348 -6.84 -14.89 19.25
C THR A 348 -7.64 -15.90 18.44
N GLY A 349 -6.91 -16.71 17.65
CA GLY A 349 -7.51 -17.81 16.92
C GLY A 349 -8.16 -18.81 17.87
N THR A 350 -9.42 -19.17 17.63
CA THR A 350 -10.21 -20.03 18.52
C THR A 350 -10.99 -21.05 17.69
N VAL A 351 -11.01 -22.29 18.15
CA VAL A 351 -11.87 -23.37 17.62
C VAL A 351 -12.99 -23.62 18.63
N VAL A 352 -14.23 -23.59 18.19
CA VAL A 352 -15.42 -23.77 19.03
C VAL A 352 -16.28 -24.90 18.48
#